data_5d32610a31f3224531c8779b3271ca2d
#
_entry.id   5d32610a31f3224531c8779b3271ca2d
#
_cell.length_a   1.000
_cell.length_b   1.000
_cell.length_c   1.000
_cell.angle_alpha   90.00
_cell.angle_beta   90.00
_cell.angle_gamma   90.00
#
_symmetry.space_group_name_H-M   'P 1'
#
loop_
_entity.id
_entity.type
_entity.pdbx_description
1 polymer ?
#
loop_
_entity_poly.entity_id
_entity_poly.type
_entity_poly.pdbx_seq_one_letter_code
_entity_poly.pdbx_strand_id
1 'polypeptide(L)'
;MSFAHLHTHTAYSLLDGEGTISKLIERAKELGQTAMAITDHGNMYGVIEFYEYARQNGIHPVLGCEVYVAVRSRFDKVHEYDSVSSHLILLAENNTGYQNLMKLVSAGFIDGFYYKPRIDMELLRKHSEGLIALSACMFGVLSRKLTNNDYEGAKEKALEFIDIFGRENYFIEIQDHGMYEQKKLNSELIRLARELNLELAATNDIHYVRK
;
A
#
# COMPACT_ATOMS: atom_id res chain seq x y z
N MET A 1 -4.70 10.98 20.81
CA MET A 1 -4.45 10.75 19.37
C MET A 1 -5.32 9.57 18.96
N SER A 2 -6.12 9.72 17.92
CA SER A 2 -6.88 8.60 17.34
C SER A 2 -5.98 7.87 16.35
N PHE A 3 -5.94 6.54 16.40
CA PHE A 3 -5.27 5.69 15.43
C PHE A 3 -6.19 5.48 14.21
N ALA A 4 -5.64 5.47 13.01
CA ALA A 4 -6.38 5.12 11.80
C ALA A 4 -5.64 3.99 11.06
N HIS A 5 -6.36 2.96 10.65
CA HIS A 5 -5.80 1.90 9.83
C HIS A 5 -5.64 2.39 8.39
N LEU A 6 -4.40 2.46 7.90
CA LEU A 6 -4.05 2.91 6.54
C LEU A 6 -3.70 1.77 5.58
N HIS A 7 -3.65 0.53 6.08
CA HIS A 7 -3.42 -0.68 5.30
C HIS A 7 -4.44 -1.74 5.74
N THR A 8 -5.47 -1.95 4.91
CA THR A 8 -6.64 -2.78 5.27
C THR A 8 -7.19 -3.48 4.05
N HIS A 9 -7.40 -4.79 4.17
CA HIS A 9 -7.97 -5.66 3.17
C HIS A 9 -9.40 -6.04 3.53
N THR A 10 -10.28 -5.93 2.53
CA THR A 10 -11.69 -6.33 2.64
C THR A 10 -11.91 -7.67 1.95
N ALA A 11 -13.16 -8.15 1.93
CA ALA A 11 -13.55 -9.33 1.16
C ALA A 11 -13.27 -9.20 -0.36
N TYR A 12 -12.92 -7.99 -0.85
CA TYR A 12 -12.48 -7.79 -2.23
C TYR A 12 -10.99 -8.07 -2.45
N SER A 13 -10.20 -8.26 -1.38
CA SER A 13 -8.89 -8.93 -1.42
C SER A 13 -9.12 -10.44 -1.45
N LEU A 14 -9.49 -10.93 -2.66
CA LEU A 14 -9.89 -12.31 -2.87
C LEU A 14 -8.82 -13.28 -2.36
N LEU A 15 -9.23 -14.34 -1.67
CA LEU A 15 -8.46 -15.42 -1.05
C LEU A 15 -7.94 -15.16 0.36
N ASP A 16 -7.71 -13.93 0.81
CA ASP A 16 -7.10 -13.65 2.11
C ASP A 16 -7.81 -12.55 2.94
N GLY A 17 -8.64 -11.69 2.33
CA GLY A 17 -9.46 -10.72 3.05
C GLY A 17 -10.76 -11.34 3.58
N GLU A 18 -10.93 -11.44 4.92
CA GLU A 18 -12.16 -12.01 5.53
C GLU A 18 -13.21 -10.94 5.86
N GLY A 19 -12.76 -9.71 6.11
CA GLY A 19 -13.62 -8.64 6.61
C GLY A 19 -14.53 -8.04 5.54
N THR A 20 -15.87 -8.12 5.71
CA THR A 20 -16.75 -7.27 4.91
C THR A 20 -16.59 -5.81 5.31
N ILE A 21 -16.83 -4.88 4.38
CA ILE A 21 -16.74 -3.44 4.61
C ILE A 21 -17.55 -3.01 5.84
N SER A 22 -18.78 -3.50 5.99
CA SER A 22 -19.63 -3.18 7.13
C SER A 22 -19.01 -3.60 8.46
N LYS A 23 -18.53 -4.83 8.58
CA LYS A 23 -17.88 -5.33 9.80
C LYS A 23 -16.61 -4.56 10.17
N LEU A 24 -15.79 -4.19 9.17
CA LEU A 24 -14.57 -3.40 9.38
C LEU A 24 -14.90 -1.99 9.92
N ILE A 25 -15.86 -1.31 9.32
CA ILE A 25 -16.30 0.03 9.75
C ILE A 25 -16.95 -0.02 11.13
N GLU A 26 -17.80 -1.01 11.41
CA GLU A 26 -18.39 -1.20 12.74
C GLU A 26 -17.30 -1.42 13.80
N ARG A 27 -16.30 -2.25 13.46
CA ARG A 27 -15.17 -2.48 14.37
C ARG A 27 -14.34 -1.22 14.60
N ALA A 28 -14.08 -0.41 13.58
CA ALA A 28 -13.41 0.88 13.73
C ALA A 28 -14.18 1.81 14.70
N LYS A 29 -15.51 1.86 14.60
CA LYS A 29 -16.37 2.62 15.53
C LYS A 29 -16.28 2.08 16.97
N GLU A 30 -16.37 0.77 17.16
CA GLU A 30 -16.20 0.13 18.48
C GLU A 30 -14.88 0.53 19.16
N LEU A 31 -13.81 0.67 18.36
CA LEU A 31 -12.48 1.07 18.81
C LEU A 31 -12.30 2.60 18.95
N GLY A 32 -13.34 3.39 18.68
CA GLY A 32 -13.29 4.85 18.75
C GLY A 32 -12.43 5.49 17.66
N GLN A 33 -12.21 4.79 16.55
CA GLN A 33 -11.49 5.34 15.40
C GLN A 33 -12.39 6.28 14.61
N THR A 34 -11.80 7.31 14.01
CA THR A 34 -12.54 8.34 13.25
C THR A 34 -12.24 8.27 11.74
N ALA A 35 -11.26 7.48 11.32
CA ALA A 35 -10.85 7.30 9.94
C ALA A 35 -10.37 5.87 9.69
N MET A 36 -10.47 5.42 8.46
CA MET A 36 -9.96 4.12 8.00
C MET A 36 -9.67 4.16 6.51
N ALA A 37 -8.64 3.45 6.04
CA ALA A 37 -8.40 3.26 4.62
C ALA A 37 -8.96 1.92 4.13
N ILE A 38 -9.21 1.84 2.83
CA ILE A 38 -9.35 0.59 2.06
C ILE A 38 -8.16 0.49 1.11
N THR A 39 -7.44 -0.64 1.12
CA THR A 39 -6.23 -0.87 0.32
C THR A 39 -6.19 -2.30 -0.20
N ASP A 40 -7.27 -2.76 -0.83
CA ASP A 40 -7.36 -4.11 -1.36
C ASP A 40 -6.27 -4.44 -2.38
N HIS A 41 -5.91 -5.71 -2.49
CA HIS A 41 -4.87 -6.22 -3.37
C HIS A 41 -5.17 -5.97 -4.85
N GLY A 42 -4.45 -5.03 -5.44
CA GLY A 42 -4.44 -4.75 -6.88
C GLY A 42 -5.77 -4.31 -7.49
N ASN A 43 -6.77 -3.97 -6.67
CA ASN A 43 -8.08 -3.58 -7.18
C ASN A 43 -8.75 -2.48 -6.34
N MET A 44 -9.78 -1.88 -6.89
CA MET A 44 -10.60 -0.85 -6.26
C MET A 44 -12.11 -1.23 -6.28
N TYR A 45 -12.42 -2.52 -6.25
CA TYR A 45 -13.81 -2.98 -6.42
C TYR A 45 -14.73 -2.50 -5.30
N GLY A 46 -14.24 -2.46 -4.06
CA GLY A 46 -15.00 -2.07 -2.88
C GLY A 46 -15.01 -0.58 -2.56
N VAL A 47 -14.28 0.29 -3.30
CA VAL A 47 -14.04 1.67 -2.85
C VAL A 47 -15.31 2.52 -2.76
N ILE A 48 -16.28 2.35 -3.65
CA ILE A 48 -17.54 3.13 -3.61
C ILE A 48 -18.40 2.67 -2.43
N GLU A 49 -18.58 1.36 -2.26
CA GLU A 49 -19.29 0.78 -1.12
C GLU A 49 -18.66 1.24 0.21
N PHE A 50 -17.32 1.16 0.29
CA PHE A 50 -16.57 1.60 1.46
C PHE A 50 -16.77 3.09 1.74
N TYR A 51 -16.67 3.94 0.73
CA TYR A 51 -16.83 5.38 0.86
C TYR A 51 -18.22 5.75 1.40
N GLU A 52 -19.27 5.19 0.80
CA GLU A 52 -20.64 5.47 1.20
C GLU A 52 -20.93 4.96 2.62
N TYR A 53 -20.56 3.70 2.92
CA TYR A 53 -20.83 3.11 4.21
C TYR A 53 -20.04 3.77 5.34
N ALA A 54 -18.76 4.10 5.12
CA ALA A 54 -17.92 4.79 6.10
C ALA A 54 -18.52 6.18 6.44
N ARG A 55 -18.87 6.96 5.43
CA ARG A 55 -19.48 8.28 5.63
C ARG A 55 -20.81 8.23 6.38
N GLN A 56 -21.69 7.30 6.04
CA GLN A 56 -22.95 7.10 6.74
C GLN A 56 -22.75 6.74 8.22
N ASN A 57 -21.63 6.14 8.55
CA ASN A 57 -21.27 5.72 9.90
C ASN A 57 -20.33 6.68 10.65
N GLY A 58 -20.04 7.86 10.09
CA GLY A 58 -19.21 8.88 10.74
C GLY A 58 -17.71 8.56 10.76
N ILE A 59 -17.26 7.62 9.91
CA ILE A 59 -15.85 7.31 9.68
C ILE A 59 -15.36 8.05 8.44
N HIS A 60 -14.23 8.74 8.53
CA HIS A 60 -13.60 9.38 7.38
C HIS A 60 -12.96 8.31 6.48
N PRO A 61 -13.44 8.12 5.23
CA PRO A 61 -12.90 7.12 4.32
C PRO A 61 -11.63 7.63 3.64
N VAL A 62 -10.55 6.85 3.68
CA VAL A 62 -9.34 7.05 2.88
C VAL A 62 -9.34 5.99 1.77
N LEU A 63 -9.37 6.43 0.52
CA LEU A 63 -9.44 5.52 -0.62
C LEU A 63 -8.04 5.19 -1.13
N GLY A 64 -7.73 3.92 -1.26
CA GLY A 64 -6.42 3.44 -1.66
C GLY A 64 -6.46 2.09 -2.35
N CYS A 65 -5.28 1.58 -2.63
CA CYS A 65 -5.05 0.25 -3.18
C CYS A 65 -3.64 -0.22 -2.82
N GLU A 66 -3.47 -1.47 -2.45
CA GLU A 66 -2.17 -2.11 -2.42
C GLU A 66 -1.84 -2.58 -3.83
N VAL A 67 -1.06 -1.79 -4.55
CA VAL A 67 -0.69 -2.09 -5.94
C VAL A 67 0.49 -3.03 -6.02
N TYR A 68 0.56 -3.80 -7.11
CA TYR A 68 1.69 -4.67 -7.43
C TYR A 68 2.67 -3.92 -8.35
N VAL A 69 3.90 -3.73 -7.90
CA VAL A 69 4.98 -3.09 -8.67
C VAL A 69 5.81 -4.15 -9.37
N ALA A 70 5.89 -4.08 -10.69
CA ALA A 70 6.74 -4.96 -11.51
C ALA A 70 8.23 -4.74 -11.20
N VAL A 71 9.02 -5.80 -11.27
CA VAL A 71 10.48 -5.73 -11.07
C VAL A 71 11.16 -4.90 -12.15
N ARG A 72 10.68 -5.02 -13.39
CA ARG A 72 11.13 -4.30 -14.58
C ARG A 72 9.98 -3.47 -15.16
N SER A 73 9.64 -3.65 -16.42
CA SER A 73 8.48 -3.03 -17.03
C SER A 73 7.21 -3.88 -16.81
N ARG A 74 6.06 -3.22 -16.70
CA ARG A 74 4.75 -3.89 -16.67
C ARG A 74 4.47 -4.75 -17.90
N PHE A 75 5.15 -4.47 -19.01
CA PHE A 75 5.03 -5.23 -20.26
C PHE A 75 5.90 -6.49 -20.28
N ASP A 76 6.91 -6.59 -19.42
CA ASP A 76 7.79 -7.75 -19.34
C ASP A 76 7.07 -8.94 -18.70
N LYS A 77 7.15 -10.12 -19.34
CA LYS A 77 6.42 -11.34 -18.91
C LYS A 77 7.29 -12.58 -19.01
N VAL A 78 8.52 -12.48 -18.55
CA VAL A 78 9.48 -13.60 -18.47
C VAL A 78 9.40 -14.22 -17.09
N HIS A 79 9.01 -15.49 -17.01
CA HIS A 79 8.75 -16.19 -15.73
C HIS A 79 9.90 -16.07 -14.71
N GLU A 80 11.12 -16.25 -15.16
CA GLU A 80 12.31 -16.22 -14.31
C GLU A 80 12.50 -14.87 -13.60
N TYR A 81 12.12 -13.75 -14.24
CA TYR A 81 12.40 -12.40 -13.75
C TYR A 81 11.14 -11.65 -13.29
N ASP A 82 10.00 -11.92 -13.91
CA ASP A 82 8.80 -11.09 -13.80
C ASP A 82 7.62 -11.77 -13.11
N SER A 83 7.77 -13.04 -12.68
CA SER A 83 6.73 -13.77 -11.97
C SER A 83 6.46 -13.23 -10.56
N VAL A 84 7.41 -12.47 -10.01
CA VAL A 84 7.30 -11.83 -8.68
C VAL A 84 7.06 -10.34 -8.85
N SER A 85 6.16 -9.80 -8.05
CA SER A 85 5.92 -8.35 -7.92
C SER A 85 6.09 -7.93 -6.46
N SER A 86 6.35 -6.65 -6.24
CA SER A 86 6.42 -6.07 -4.90
C SER A 86 5.18 -5.24 -4.61
N HIS A 87 4.86 -5.04 -3.32
CA HIS A 87 3.72 -4.26 -2.89
C HIS A 87 4.09 -2.78 -2.69
N LEU A 88 3.12 -1.90 -2.91
CA LEU A 88 3.18 -0.48 -2.56
C LEU A 88 1.77 -0.04 -2.20
N ILE A 89 1.60 0.64 -1.07
CA ILE A 89 0.32 1.23 -0.72
C ILE A 89 0.22 2.60 -1.37
N LEU A 90 -0.90 2.84 -2.06
CA LEU A 90 -1.25 4.15 -2.62
C LEU A 90 -2.56 4.61 -2.01
N LEU A 91 -2.57 5.83 -1.46
CA LEU A 91 -3.74 6.48 -0.87
C LEU A 91 -4.04 7.75 -1.66
N ALA A 92 -5.30 7.97 -1.99
CA ALA A 92 -5.74 9.19 -2.65
C ALA A 92 -5.90 10.33 -1.63
N GLU A 93 -5.09 11.37 -1.76
CA GLU A 93 -5.19 12.59 -0.94
C GLU A 93 -6.39 13.45 -1.35
N ASN A 94 -6.70 13.47 -2.65
CA ASN A 94 -7.72 14.32 -3.25
C ASN A 94 -8.31 13.67 -4.52
N ASN A 95 -9.25 14.37 -5.19
CA ASN A 95 -9.89 13.86 -6.40
C ASN A 95 -8.92 13.60 -7.56
N THR A 96 -7.84 14.39 -7.69
CA THR A 96 -6.81 14.13 -8.71
C THR A 96 -6.11 12.81 -8.43
N GLY A 97 -5.71 12.58 -7.17
CA GLY A 97 -5.13 11.32 -6.72
C GLY A 97 -6.07 10.14 -6.94
N TYR A 98 -7.36 10.28 -6.63
CA TYR A 98 -8.33 9.22 -6.88
C TYR A 98 -8.45 8.87 -8.37
N GLN A 99 -8.48 9.87 -9.26
CA GLN A 99 -8.48 9.63 -10.71
C GLN A 99 -7.18 8.97 -11.18
N ASN A 100 -6.03 9.39 -10.64
CA ASN A 100 -4.74 8.80 -10.97
C ASN A 100 -4.64 7.36 -10.46
N LEU A 101 -5.14 7.07 -9.25
CA LEU A 101 -5.21 5.71 -8.71
C LEU A 101 -6.04 4.78 -9.61
N MET A 102 -7.21 5.24 -10.08
CA MET A 102 -8.03 4.47 -11.04
C MET A 102 -7.26 4.16 -12.33
N LYS A 103 -6.50 5.13 -12.89
CA LYS A 103 -5.68 4.93 -14.09
C LYS A 103 -4.56 3.90 -13.85
N LEU A 104 -3.87 3.99 -12.70
CA LEU A 104 -2.82 3.06 -12.30
C LEU A 104 -3.37 1.62 -12.21
N VAL A 105 -4.44 1.44 -11.43
CA VAL A 105 -5.05 0.11 -11.22
C VAL A 105 -5.58 -0.44 -12.54
N SER A 106 -6.27 0.37 -13.36
CA SER A 106 -6.77 -0.06 -14.68
C SER A 106 -5.64 -0.48 -15.62
N ALA A 107 -4.55 0.29 -15.70
CA ALA A 107 -3.38 -0.07 -16.51
C ALA A 107 -2.71 -1.36 -16.02
N GLY A 108 -2.72 -1.62 -14.72
CA GLY A 108 -2.24 -2.88 -14.14
C GLY A 108 -2.98 -4.10 -14.72
N PHE A 109 -4.30 -4.00 -14.90
CA PHE A 109 -5.10 -5.05 -15.52
C PHE A 109 -4.95 -5.11 -17.05
N ILE A 110 -4.95 -3.97 -17.72
CA ILE A 110 -4.97 -3.90 -19.19
C ILE A 110 -3.60 -4.25 -19.79
N ASP A 111 -2.54 -3.62 -19.25
CA ASP A 111 -1.19 -3.72 -19.82
C ASP A 111 -0.31 -4.67 -19.03
N GLY A 112 -0.39 -4.59 -17.69
CA GLY A 112 0.58 -5.16 -16.77
C GLY A 112 0.23 -6.53 -16.22
N PHE A 113 -0.89 -7.13 -16.60
CA PHE A 113 -1.32 -8.40 -16.02
C PHE A 113 -0.37 -9.54 -16.39
N TYR A 114 0.30 -10.05 -15.35
CA TYR A 114 1.09 -11.27 -15.39
C TYR A 114 1.14 -11.87 -13.99
N TYR A 115 0.35 -12.93 -13.75
CA TYR A 115 -0.04 -13.47 -12.44
C TYR A 115 -0.81 -12.48 -11.56
N LYS A 116 -0.43 -11.22 -11.52
CA LYS A 116 -1.05 -10.11 -10.79
C LYS A 116 -1.18 -8.88 -11.70
N PRO A 117 -2.11 -7.95 -11.43
CA PRO A 117 -2.20 -6.68 -12.15
C PRO A 117 -1.05 -5.75 -11.70
N ARG A 118 0.03 -5.66 -12.50
CA ARG A 118 1.25 -4.95 -12.14
C ARG A 118 1.33 -3.58 -12.79
N ILE A 119 1.81 -2.62 -12.04
CA ILE A 119 2.24 -1.31 -12.53
C ILE A 119 3.77 -1.24 -12.49
N ASP A 120 4.37 -0.20 -13.05
CA ASP A 120 5.81 0.04 -13.00
C ASP A 120 6.16 1.48 -12.64
N MET A 121 7.45 1.76 -12.49
CA MET A 121 7.94 3.07 -12.08
C MET A 121 7.64 4.17 -13.12
N GLU A 122 7.60 3.84 -14.41
CA GLU A 122 7.22 4.78 -15.47
C GLU A 122 5.78 5.26 -15.28
N LEU A 123 4.86 4.32 -15.05
CA LEU A 123 3.45 4.62 -14.86
C LEU A 123 3.20 5.40 -13.56
N LEU A 124 3.94 5.05 -12.48
CA LEU A 124 3.89 5.79 -11.22
C LEU A 124 4.32 7.25 -11.41
N ARG A 125 5.44 7.53 -12.10
CA ARG A 125 5.89 8.90 -12.40
C ARG A 125 4.84 9.72 -13.13
N LYS A 126 4.10 9.09 -14.02
CA LYS A 126 3.06 9.75 -14.83
C LYS A 126 1.79 10.08 -14.04
N HIS A 127 1.49 9.33 -12.99
CA HIS A 127 0.22 9.38 -12.27
C HIS A 127 0.37 9.48 -10.75
N SER A 128 1.45 10.08 -10.25
CA SER A 128 1.70 10.25 -8.81
C SER A 128 0.97 11.44 -8.17
N GLU A 129 0.56 12.42 -8.95
CA GLU A 129 -0.07 13.64 -8.42
C GLU A 129 -1.31 13.33 -7.58
N GLY A 130 -1.36 13.91 -6.35
CA GLY A 130 -2.45 13.72 -5.39
C GLY A 130 -2.47 12.34 -4.74
N LEU A 131 -1.37 11.58 -4.81
CA LEU A 131 -1.20 10.31 -4.13
C LEU A 131 -0.18 10.40 -3.00
N ILE A 132 -0.50 9.73 -1.90
CA ILE A 132 0.41 9.41 -0.80
C ILE A 132 0.80 7.94 -0.96
N ALA A 133 2.10 7.63 -0.78
CA ALA A 133 2.59 6.27 -0.88
C ALA A 133 3.19 5.78 0.45
N LEU A 134 2.91 4.53 0.84
CA LEU A 134 3.55 3.84 1.95
C LEU A 134 4.37 2.67 1.40
N SER A 135 5.52 2.37 2.04
CA SER A 135 6.47 1.34 1.57
C SER A 135 5.94 -0.11 1.62
N ALA A 136 4.72 -0.30 2.10
CA ALA A 136 4.01 -1.56 2.26
C ALA A 136 4.63 -2.53 3.29
N CYS A 137 4.14 -3.77 3.29
CA CYS A 137 4.49 -4.84 4.22
C CYS A 137 5.85 -5.49 3.91
N MET A 138 6.08 -6.71 4.41
CA MET A 138 7.29 -7.50 4.15
C MET A 138 7.52 -7.79 2.65
N PHE A 139 6.48 -7.71 1.83
CA PHE A 139 6.54 -7.87 0.38
C PHE A 139 6.74 -6.55 -0.40
N GLY A 140 6.90 -5.43 0.31
CA GLY A 140 7.23 -4.13 -0.28
C GLY A 140 8.59 -4.12 -0.99
N VAL A 141 8.76 -3.16 -1.91
CA VAL A 141 10.02 -3.01 -2.70
C VAL A 141 11.24 -2.88 -1.80
N LEU A 142 11.16 -2.03 -0.77
CA LEU A 142 12.27 -1.81 0.17
C LEU A 142 12.50 -3.03 1.06
N SER A 143 11.42 -3.60 1.58
CA SER A 143 11.46 -4.75 2.49
C SER A 143 12.14 -5.95 1.84
N ARG A 144 11.84 -6.25 0.56
CA ARG A 144 12.49 -7.33 -0.18
C ARG A 144 14.00 -7.11 -0.34
N LYS A 145 14.43 -5.89 -0.62
CA LYS A 145 15.87 -5.55 -0.74
C LYS A 145 16.57 -5.67 0.61
N LEU A 146 16.00 -5.14 1.67
CA LEU A 146 16.56 -5.23 3.02
C LEU A 146 16.64 -6.68 3.53
N THR A 147 15.63 -7.49 3.26
CA THR A 147 15.64 -8.92 3.60
C THR A 147 16.74 -9.70 2.85
N ASN A 148 17.09 -9.27 1.64
CA ASN A 148 18.20 -9.79 0.86
C ASN A 148 19.56 -9.14 1.20
N ASN A 149 19.66 -8.38 2.29
CA ASN A 149 20.84 -7.62 2.72
C ASN A 149 21.34 -6.57 1.68
N ASP A 150 20.44 -6.09 0.80
CA ASP A 150 20.73 -5.05 -0.20
C ASP A 150 20.26 -3.68 0.34
N TYR A 151 20.97 -3.15 1.33
CA TYR A 151 20.64 -1.86 1.96
C TYR A 151 20.76 -0.68 0.98
N GLU A 152 21.85 -0.64 0.20
CA GLU A 152 22.06 0.45 -0.77
C GLU A 152 21.00 0.42 -1.87
N GLY A 153 20.63 -0.76 -2.37
CA GLY A 153 19.55 -0.88 -3.33
C GLY A 153 18.17 -0.50 -2.75
N ALA A 154 17.92 -0.74 -1.45
CA ALA A 154 16.72 -0.24 -0.77
C ALA A 154 16.74 1.29 -0.69
N LYS A 155 17.88 1.89 -0.37
CA LYS A 155 18.07 3.34 -0.32
C LYS A 155 17.87 4.00 -1.69
N GLU A 156 18.43 3.43 -2.75
CA GLU A 156 18.21 3.90 -4.12
C GLU A 156 16.73 3.90 -4.49
N LYS A 157 16.01 2.84 -4.16
CA LYS A 157 14.57 2.75 -4.42
C LYS A 157 13.75 3.71 -3.58
N ALA A 158 14.14 3.95 -2.32
CA ALA A 158 13.48 4.95 -1.49
C ALA A 158 13.67 6.37 -2.08
N LEU A 159 14.87 6.70 -2.56
CA LEU A 159 15.14 7.97 -3.25
C LEU A 159 14.32 8.10 -4.55
N GLU A 160 14.15 7.01 -5.29
CA GLU A 160 13.29 7.00 -6.48
C GLU A 160 11.83 7.27 -6.15
N PHE A 161 11.30 6.70 -5.06
CA PHE A 161 9.94 7.00 -4.59
C PHE A 161 9.80 8.44 -4.07
N ILE A 162 10.82 8.97 -3.40
CA ILE A 162 10.85 10.40 -2.99
C ILE A 162 10.78 11.31 -4.22
N ASP A 163 11.50 10.98 -5.30
CA ASP A 163 11.46 11.73 -6.56
C ASP A 163 10.08 11.70 -7.23
N ILE A 164 9.36 10.58 -7.09
CA ILE A 164 8.02 10.38 -7.69
C ILE A 164 6.92 11.09 -6.89
N PHE A 165 6.90 10.94 -5.57
CA PHE A 165 5.77 11.36 -4.72
C PHE A 165 6.05 12.66 -3.95
N GLY A 166 7.31 13.08 -3.84
CA GLY A 166 7.73 14.08 -2.87
C GLY A 166 8.00 13.45 -1.50
N ARG A 167 8.87 14.07 -0.72
CA ARG A 167 9.26 13.58 0.61
C ARG A 167 8.09 13.57 1.60
N GLU A 168 7.21 14.54 1.50
CA GLU A 168 6.02 14.74 2.33
C GLU A 168 4.90 13.72 2.03
N ASN A 169 4.95 13.07 0.88
CA ASN A 169 3.94 12.12 0.43
C ASN A 169 4.47 10.67 0.32
N TYR A 170 5.69 10.42 0.80
CA TYR A 170 6.25 9.06 0.86
C TYR A 170 6.65 8.69 2.28
N PHE A 171 6.04 7.65 2.82
CA PHE A 171 6.22 7.18 4.19
C PHE A 171 6.82 5.78 4.23
N ILE A 172 7.73 5.57 5.18
CA ILE A 172 8.19 4.22 5.50
C ILE A 172 7.17 3.54 6.42
N GLU A 173 6.58 2.46 5.93
CA GLU A 173 5.60 1.68 6.68
C GLU A 173 6.31 0.69 7.61
N ILE A 174 5.84 0.63 8.86
CA ILE A 174 6.29 -0.35 9.85
C ILE A 174 5.09 -1.10 10.42
N GLN A 175 5.28 -2.40 10.66
CA GLN A 175 4.24 -3.30 11.18
C GLN A 175 4.83 -4.18 12.28
N ASP A 176 4.03 -4.58 13.27
CA ASP A 176 4.45 -5.55 14.29
C ASP A 176 3.35 -6.58 14.57
N HIS A 177 3.49 -7.76 13.97
CA HIS A 177 2.65 -8.93 14.21
C HIS A 177 3.31 -9.94 15.15
N GLY A 178 4.39 -9.56 15.84
CA GLY A 178 5.13 -10.42 16.75
C GLY A 178 6.17 -11.33 16.08
N MET A 179 6.33 -11.27 14.75
CA MET A 179 7.30 -12.08 14.00
C MET A 179 8.72 -11.55 14.16
N TYR A 180 9.68 -12.46 14.34
CA TYR A 180 11.10 -12.09 14.50
C TYR A 180 11.66 -11.39 13.26
N GLU A 181 11.35 -11.89 12.08
CA GLU A 181 11.79 -11.34 10.78
C GLU A 181 11.30 -9.92 10.60
N GLN A 182 10.06 -9.63 11.00
CA GLN A 182 9.46 -8.31 10.90
C GLN A 182 10.12 -7.32 11.87
N LYS A 183 10.49 -7.75 13.08
CA LYS A 183 11.24 -6.90 14.03
C LYS A 183 12.62 -6.55 13.50
N LYS A 184 13.33 -7.51 12.89
CA LYS A 184 14.62 -7.26 12.25
C LYS A 184 14.47 -6.28 11.09
N LEU A 185 13.48 -6.49 10.22
CA LEU A 185 13.20 -5.62 9.09
C LEU A 185 12.87 -4.20 9.54
N ASN A 186 12.02 -4.04 10.56
CA ASN A 186 11.66 -2.73 11.11
C ASN A 186 12.89 -1.94 11.57
N SER A 187 13.91 -2.60 12.13
CA SER A 187 15.15 -1.93 12.54
C SER A 187 15.88 -1.28 11.34
N GLU A 188 15.93 -1.97 10.21
CA GLU A 188 16.55 -1.46 8.98
C GLU A 188 15.67 -0.39 8.30
N LEU A 189 14.35 -0.56 8.30
CA LEU A 189 13.40 0.43 7.79
C LEU A 189 13.46 1.73 8.59
N ILE A 190 13.52 1.66 9.92
CA ILE A 190 13.67 2.83 10.81
C ILE A 190 15.04 3.52 10.58
N ARG A 191 16.11 2.74 10.39
CA ARG A 191 17.43 3.28 10.04
C ARG A 191 17.37 4.06 8.73
N LEU A 192 16.76 3.46 7.69
CA LEU A 192 16.61 4.06 6.37
C LEU A 192 15.76 5.35 6.43
N ALA A 193 14.64 5.31 7.16
CA ALA A 193 13.79 6.48 7.37
C ALA A 193 14.55 7.64 8.00
N ARG A 194 15.33 7.39 9.05
CA ARG A 194 16.18 8.41 9.70
C ARG A 194 17.24 8.97 8.76
N GLU A 195 17.93 8.10 8.02
CA GLU A 195 18.99 8.52 7.10
C GLU A 195 18.45 9.40 5.96
N LEU A 196 17.25 9.09 5.45
CA LEU A 196 16.61 9.85 4.37
C LEU A 196 15.66 10.95 4.86
N ASN A 197 15.54 11.16 6.19
CA ASN A 197 14.59 12.09 6.79
C ASN A 197 13.15 11.87 6.26
N LEU A 198 12.68 10.62 6.34
CA LEU A 198 11.30 10.21 6.00
C LEU A 198 10.50 9.95 7.27
N GLU A 199 9.21 10.26 7.22
CA GLU A 199 8.27 9.94 8.27
C GLU A 199 7.90 8.45 8.27
N LEU A 200 7.54 7.93 9.45
CA LEU A 200 7.09 6.56 9.63
C LEU A 200 5.57 6.50 9.69
N ALA A 201 4.98 5.51 9.04
CA ALA A 201 3.59 5.14 9.19
C ALA A 201 3.48 3.76 9.86
N ALA A 202 2.81 3.68 11.01
CA ALA A 202 2.53 2.41 11.67
C ALA A 202 1.18 1.87 11.20
N THR A 203 1.17 0.65 10.66
CA THR A 203 -0.04 -0.02 10.18
C THR A 203 -0.13 -1.45 10.71
N ASN A 204 -1.26 -2.11 10.48
CA ASN A 204 -1.49 -3.48 10.92
C ASN A 204 -1.77 -4.47 9.78
N ASP A 205 -1.82 -4.02 8.53
CA ASP A 205 -2.07 -4.89 7.38
C ASP A 205 -3.27 -5.85 7.65
N ILE A 206 -4.44 -5.23 7.86
CA ILE A 206 -5.61 -5.93 8.37
C ILE A 206 -6.21 -6.83 7.32
N HIS A 207 -6.34 -8.13 7.62
CA HIS A 207 -7.05 -9.11 6.82
C HIS A 207 -8.27 -9.70 7.54
N TYR A 208 -8.38 -9.50 8.85
CA TYR A 208 -9.44 -10.04 9.70
C TYR A 208 -10.04 -8.96 10.60
N VAL A 209 -11.33 -9.05 10.88
CA VAL A 209 -12.04 -8.11 11.77
C VAL A 209 -11.67 -8.31 13.24
N ARG A 210 -11.49 -9.55 13.64
CA ARG A 210 -11.13 -9.98 15.02
C ARG A 210 -10.23 -11.20 14.95
N LYS A 211 -9.42 -11.39 16.00
CA LYS A 211 -8.69 -12.66 16.23
C LYS A 211 -9.64 -13.76 16.64
#